data_ab3519603f8f1b6eeb6816e9e73c0152
#
_entry.id   ab3519603f8f1b6eeb6816e9e73c0152
#
_cell.length_a   1.000
_cell.length_b   1.000
_cell.length_c   1.000
_cell.angle_alpha   90.00
_cell.angle_beta   90.00
_cell.angle_gamma   90.00
#
_symmetry.space_group_name_H-M   'P 1'
#
loop_
_entity.id
_entity.type
_entity.pdbx_description
1 polymer ?
#
loop_
_entity_poly.entity_id
_entity_poly.type
_entity_poly.pdbx_seq_one_letter_code
_entity_poly.pdbx_strand_id
1 'polypeptide(L)'
;MSVLSAKDLAVGYDHSPVLENINFTIEAGDYFCIVGENGSGKTTLMKTILGLQTPVSGKVEFGEGIEKDSIGYLPQQSDVQRDFPATVYEIVLSGCQNTLGNRFFYSKAQKEMALTNIKRMGILTLKNRCYRELSGGQQQRVLLARALCATQKLLLLDEPVAGLDPQVTEEMYELIEDLNKQGHTIIMISHDIENVKRYATKIFNVTEVV
;
A
#
# COMPACT_ATOMS: atom_id res chain seq x y z
N MET A 1 -2.20 -15.53 13.13
CA MET A 1 -2.13 -14.40 14.10
C MET A 1 -2.72 -13.19 13.40
N SER A 2 -3.78 -12.60 13.98
CA SER A 2 -4.47 -11.46 13.34
C SER A 2 -3.57 -10.24 13.28
N VAL A 3 -3.47 -9.63 12.11
CA VAL A 3 -2.70 -8.42 11.81
C VAL A 3 -3.61 -7.20 11.85
N LEU A 4 -4.86 -7.37 11.39
CA LEU A 4 -5.87 -6.33 11.35
C LEU A 4 -7.26 -6.95 11.38
N SER A 5 -8.20 -6.32 12.09
CA SER A 5 -9.61 -6.67 12.01
C SER A 5 -10.50 -5.42 11.93
N ALA A 6 -11.55 -5.51 11.15
CA ALA A 6 -12.67 -4.57 11.12
C ALA A 6 -13.87 -5.22 11.80
N LYS A 7 -14.54 -4.49 12.70
CA LYS A 7 -15.70 -4.99 13.47
C LYS A 7 -16.83 -3.98 13.39
N ASP A 8 -17.94 -4.38 12.80
CA ASP A 8 -19.16 -3.58 12.58
C ASP A 8 -18.84 -2.18 12.06
N LEU A 9 -17.83 -2.14 11.17
CA LEU A 9 -17.23 -0.91 10.69
C LEU A 9 -18.15 -0.26 9.65
N ALA A 10 -18.44 1.04 9.84
CA ALA A 10 -19.04 1.91 8.84
C ALA A 10 -18.06 3.04 8.50
N VAL A 11 -17.86 3.27 7.21
CA VAL A 11 -16.96 4.32 6.69
C VAL A 11 -17.73 5.28 5.80
N GLY A 12 -17.42 6.56 5.88
CA GLY A 12 -18.14 7.61 5.15
C GLY A 12 -17.64 9.00 5.49
N TYR A 13 -18.44 10.02 5.16
CA TYR A 13 -18.14 11.44 5.39
C TYR A 13 -19.28 12.10 6.18
N ASP A 14 -18.97 13.06 7.05
CA ASP A 14 -19.93 13.89 7.78
C ASP A 14 -21.09 13.07 8.41
N HIS A 15 -20.75 11.96 9.06
CA HIS A 15 -21.71 11.00 9.65
C HIS A 15 -22.62 10.25 8.65
N SER A 16 -22.39 10.42 7.35
CA SER A 16 -23.09 9.68 6.31
C SER A 16 -22.24 8.49 5.87
N PRO A 17 -22.67 7.25 6.12
CA PRO A 17 -21.91 6.09 5.70
C PRO A 17 -21.98 5.89 4.18
N VAL A 18 -20.85 5.48 3.60
CA VAL A 18 -20.74 5.03 2.21
C VAL A 18 -20.71 3.51 2.17
N LEU A 19 -20.11 2.88 3.18
CA LEU A 19 -20.13 1.43 3.41
C LEU A 19 -20.43 1.17 4.88
N GLU A 20 -21.27 0.16 5.13
CA GLU A 20 -21.68 -0.26 6.47
C GLU A 20 -21.43 -1.76 6.67
N ASN A 21 -21.59 -2.23 7.91
CA ASN A 21 -21.53 -3.65 8.27
C ASN A 21 -20.24 -4.37 7.83
N ILE A 22 -19.13 -3.64 7.71
CA ILE A 22 -17.86 -4.20 7.28
C ILE A 22 -17.26 -5.04 8.42
N ASN A 23 -17.11 -6.33 8.17
CA ASN A 23 -16.52 -7.27 9.08
C ASN A 23 -15.51 -8.15 8.34
N PHE A 24 -14.24 -8.10 8.73
CA PHE A 24 -13.21 -9.00 8.23
C PHE A 24 -12.02 -9.10 9.19
N THR A 25 -11.24 -10.16 9.01
CA THR A 25 -9.97 -10.36 9.73
C THR A 25 -8.89 -10.74 8.74
N ILE A 26 -7.75 -10.06 8.87
CA ILE A 26 -6.54 -10.28 8.08
C ILE A 26 -5.48 -10.91 8.96
N GLU A 27 -4.98 -12.06 8.54
CA GLU A 27 -3.93 -12.80 9.23
C GLU A 27 -2.54 -12.45 8.66
N ALA A 28 -1.50 -12.74 9.44
CA ALA A 28 -0.12 -12.56 8.97
C ALA A 28 0.13 -13.43 7.72
N GLY A 29 0.68 -12.82 6.66
CA GLY A 29 0.93 -13.45 5.38
C GLY A 29 -0.26 -13.51 4.43
N ASP A 30 -1.43 -12.97 4.79
CA ASP A 30 -2.54 -12.84 3.85
C ASP A 30 -2.19 -11.89 2.70
N TYR A 31 -2.64 -12.23 1.50
CA TYR A 31 -2.79 -11.33 0.38
C TYR A 31 -4.28 -11.01 0.24
N PHE A 32 -4.71 -9.96 0.94
CA PHE A 32 -6.11 -9.54 1.06
C PHE A 32 -6.43 -8.48 0.01
N CYS A 33 -7.37 -8.77 -0.91
CA CYS A 33 -7.80 -7.82 -1.92
C CYS A 33 -9.19 -7.27 -1.63
N ILE A 34 -9.32 -5.95 -1.69
CA ILE A 34 -10.58 -5.21 -1.62
C ILE A 34 -10.99 -4.88 -3.06
N VAL A 35 -12.12 -5.44 -3.50
CA VAL A 35 -12.63 -5.26 -4.86
C VAL A 35 -14.01 -4.59 -4.84
N GLY A 36 -14.39 -3.96 -5.95
CA GLY A 36 -15.69 -3.33 -6.14
C GLY A 36 -15.63 -2.25 -7.22
N GLU A 37 -16.77 -1.71 -7.58
CA GLU A 37 -16.91 -0.66 -8.61
C GLU A 37 -16.23 0.66 -8.21
N ASN A 38 -15.98 1.52 -9.19
CA ASN A 38 -15.48 2.87 -8.92
C ASN A 38 -16.53 3.66 -8.12
N GLY A 39 -16.06 4.38 -7.08
CA GLY A 39 -16.96 5.12 -6.19
C GLY A 39 -17.62 4.28 -5.09
N SER A 40 -17.37 2.97 -5.01
CA SER A 40 -17.95 2.09 -3.99
C SER A 40 -17.37 2.23 -2.57
N GLY A 41 -16.52 3.23 -2.31
CA GLY A 41 -15.99 3.49 -0.96
C GLY A 41 -14.67 2.78 -0.62
N LYS A 42 -14.02 2.04 -1.54
CA LYS A 42 -12.75 1.33 -1.30
C LYS A 42 -11.65 2.24 -0.75
N THR A 43 -11.44 3.39 -1.37
CA THR A 43 -10.43 4.38 -0.92
C THR A 43 -10.83 4.98 0.43
N THR A 44 -12.11 5.15 0.73
CA THR A 44 -12.61 5.59 2.05
C THR A 44 -12.29 4.56 3.11
N LEU A 45 -12.53 3.28 2.82
CA LEU A 45 -12.16 2.17 3.71
C LEU A 45 -10.64 2.13 3.93
N MET A 46 -9.84 2.27 2.88
CA MET A 46 -8.38 2.31 2.99
C MET A 46 -7.89 3.47 3.87
N LYS A 47 -8.44 4.68 3.67
CA LYS A 47 -8.12 5.85 4.51
C LYS A 47 -8.51 5.63 5.97
N THR A 48 -9.62 4.95 6.23
CA THR A 48 -10.06 4.61 7.59
C THR A 48 -9.10 3.59 8.23
N ILE A 49 -8.67 2.57 7.48
CA ILE A 49 -7.65 1.61 7.94
C ILE A 49 -6.34 2.33 8.30
N LEU A 50 -5.89 3.28 7.47
CA LEU A 50 -4.70 4.08 7.72
C LEU A 50 -4.86 5.08 8.89
N GLY A 51 -6.07 5.25 9.41
CA GLY A 51 -6.37 6.26 10.43
C GLY A 51 -6.35 7.70 9.92
N LEU A 52 -6.36 7.88 8.60
CA LEU A 52 -6.47 9.19 7.94
C LEU A 52 -7.89 9.73 7.94
N GLN A 53 -8.87 8.87 8.22
CA GLN A 53 -10.28 9.19 8.36
C GLN A 53 -10.88 8.43 9.54
N THR A 54 -11.74 9.12 10.30
CA THR A 54 -12.45 8.50 11.42
C THR A 54 -13.60 7.65 10.88
N PRO A 55 -13.82 6.42 11.38
CA PRO A 55 -15.00 5.65 11.02
C PRO A 55 -16.29 6.34 11.48
N VAL A 56 -17.39 6.12 10.77
CA VAL A 56 -18.73 6.58 11.17
C VAL A 56 -19.22 5.77 12.37
N SER A 57 -18.98 4.45 12.37
CA SER A 57 -19.22 3.55 13.50
C SER A 57 -18.28 2.34 13.44
N GLY A 58 -18.31 1.51 14.48
CA GLY A 58 -17.43 0.35 14.58
C GLY A 58 -15.97 0.71 14.81
N LYS A 59 -15.08 -0.23 14.53
CA LYS A 59 -13.63 -0.02 14.78
C LYS A 59 -12.74 -0.86 13.89
N VAL A 60 -11.53 -0.34 13.67
CA VAL A 60 -10.39 -1.06 13.12
C VAL A 60 -9.40 -1.34 14.25
N GLU A 61 -9.07 -2.61 14.46
CA GLU A 61 -8.10 -3.04 15.47
C GLU A 61 -6.88 -3.65 14.79
N PHE A 62 -5.69 -3.20 15.20
CA PHE A 62 -4.43 -3.78 14.75
C PHE A 62 -3.97 -4.87 15.70
N GLY A 63 -3.37 -5.91 15.15
CA GLY A 63 -2.76 -6.99 15.91
C GLY A 63 -1.52 -6.54 16.67
N GLU A 64 -1.04 -7.41 17.56
CA GLU A 64 0.12 -7.13 18.42
C GLU A 64 1.37 -6.81 17.59
N GLY A 65 2.03 -5.70 17.91
CA GLY A 65 3.27 -5.24 17.27
C GLY A 65 3.08 -4.63 15.89
N ILE A 66 1.85 -4.20 15.54
CA ILE A 66 1.58 -3.35 14.38
C ILE A 66 1.08 -2.00 14.85
N GLU A 67 1.89 -0.99 14.58
CA GLU A 67 1.54 0.40 14.82
C GLU A 67 1.13 1.06 13.49
N LYS A 68 0.22 2.03 13.53
CA LYS A 68 -0.22 2.76 12.34
C LYS A 68 0.94 3.36 11.55
N ASP A 69 1.95 3.86 12.26
CA ASP A 69 3.14 4.48 11.67
C ASP A 69 4.09 3.47 11.02
N SER A 70 3.89 2.17 11.25
CA SER A 70 4.68 1.08 10.68
C SER A 70 4.03 0.42 9.47
N ILE A 71 2.97 1.02 8.92
CA ILE A 71 2.29 0.55 7.71
C ILE A 71 2.97 1.17 6.48
N GLY A 72 3.36 0.32 5.54
CA GLY A 72 3.83 0.78 4.24
C GLY A 72 2.64 1.09 3.33
N TYR A 73 2.52 2.33 2.90
CA TYR A 73 1.41 2.74 2.05
C TYR A 73 1.88 3.21 0.68
N LEU A 74 1.31 2.59 -0.35
CA LEU A 74 1.41 3.02 -1.75
C LEU A 74 0.05 3.61 -2.15
N PRO A 75 -0.07 4.94 -2.24
CA PRO A 75 -1.31 5.60 -2.65
C PRO A 75 -1.55 5.47 -4.15
N GLN A 76 -2.81 5.59 -4.56
CA GLN A 76 -3.16 5.80 -5.95
C GLN A 76 -2.42 7.05 -6.48
N GLN A 77 -1.71 6.90 -7.59
CA GLN A 77 -0.85 7.95 -8.11
C GLN A 77 -1.65 9.05 -8.80
N SER A 78 -1.49 10.29 -8.34
CA SER A 78 -2.02 11.48 -9.02
C SER A 78 -1.00 12.07 -10.01
N ASP A 79 -1.49 12.84 -11.00
CA ASP A 79 -0.62 13.49 -11.99
C ASP A 79 0.39 14.45 -11.35
N VAL A 80 0.01 15.16 -10.29
CA VAL A 80 0.90 16.04 -9.52
C VAL A 80 2.06 15.27 -8.87
N GLN A 81 1.81 14.05 -8.41
CA GLN A 81 2.85 13.21 -7.83
C GLN A 81 3.83 12.68 -8.87
N ARG A 82 3.39 12.50 -10.13
CA ARG A 82 4.25 12.05 -11.25
C ARG A 82 5.34 13.05 -11.62
N ASP A 83 5.11 14.33 -11.40
CA ASP A 83 6.04 15.41 -11.78
C ASP A 83 6.96 15.86 -10.63
N PHE A 84 7.13 15.04 -9.59
CA PHE A 84 7.90 15.40 -8.42
C PHE A 84 9.42 15.47 -8.73
N PRO A 85 10.10 16.63 -8.47
CA PRO A 85 11.48 16.88 -8.89
C PRO A 85 12.51 16.35 -7.87
N ALA A 86 12.44 15.06 -7.53
CA ALA A 86 13.40 14.41 -6.63
C ALA A 86 13.99 13.17 -7.30
N THR A 87 15.15 12.75 -6.84
CA THR A 87 15.77 11.50 -7.28
C THR A 87 15.02 10.28 -6.73
N VAL A 88 15.13 9.14 -7.43
CA VAL A 88 14.63 7.85 -6.94
C VAL A 88 15.10 7.57 -5.51
N TYR A 89 16.39 7.82 -5.24
CA TYR A 89 16.96 7.57 -3.92
C TYR A 89 16.32 8.43 -2.83
N GLU A 90 16.12 9.71 -3.08
CA GLU A 90 15.48 10.64 -2.12
C GLU A 90 14.03 10.23 -1.82
N ILE A 91 13.27 9.85 -2.85
CA ILE A 91 11.89 9.39 -2.67
C ILE A 91 11.86 8.11 -1.83
N VAL A 92 12.67 7.11 -2.15
CA VAL A 92 12.69 5.85 -1.40
C VAL A 92 13.15 6.08 0.03
N LEU A 93 14.19 6.88 0.24
CA LEU A 93 14.71 7.20 1.57
C LEU A 93 13.66 7.92 2.43
N SER A 94 12.80 8.75 1.83
CA SER A 94 11.71 9.42 2.54
C SER A 94 10.72 8.44 3.21
N GLY A 95 10.64 7.19 2.73
CA GLY A 95 9.85 6.13 3.38
C GLY A 95 10.33 5.77 4.79
N CYS A 96 11.58 6.10 5.15
CA CYS A 96 12.12 5.90 6.50
C CYS A 96 11.76 7.02 7.48
N GLN A 97 10.93 8.00 7.10
CA GLN A 97 10.63 9.20 7.89
C GLN A 97 9.96 8.87 9.23
N ASN A 98 9.07 7.88 9.26
CA ASN A 98 8.40 7.41 10.48
C ASN A 98 9.38 6.89 11.55
N THR A 99 10.56 6.40 11.16
CA THR A 99 11.59 5.87 12.07
C THR A 99 12.70 6.89 12.38
N LEU A 100 12.57 8.14 11.91
CA LEU A 100 13.56 9.18 12.12
C LEU A 100 13.59 9.65 13.59
N GLY A 101 12.42 9.67 14.27
CA GLY A 101 12.27 10.21 15.62
C GLY A 101 12.69 11.68 15.66
N ASN A 102 13.48 12.07 16.66
CA ASN A 102 13.96 13.44 16.83
C ASN A 102 15.27 13.74 16.06
N ARG A 103 15.68 12.87 15.13
CA ARG A 103 16.92 13.06 14.35
C ARG A 103 16.67 13.91 13.11
N PHE A 104 17.62 14.80 12.79
CA PHE A 104 17.57 15.62 11.58
C PHE A 104 18.10 14.90 10.34
N PHE A 105 18.83 13.80 10.52
CA PHE A 105 19.48 13.06 9.42
C PHE A 105 19.18 11.57 9.49
N TYR A 106 19.03 10.96 8.34
CA TYR A 106 18.87 9.51 8.20
C TYR A 106 20.15 8.77 8.65
N SER A 107 19.97 7.72 9.43
CA SER A 107 21.05 6.83 9.87
C SER A 107 21.63 6.02 8.71
N LYS A 108 22.81 5.41 8.94
CA LYS A 108 23.41 4.49 7.99
C LYS A 108 22.48 3.31 7.67
N ALA A 109 21.82 2.74 8.67
CA ALA A 109 20.88 1.63 8.50
C ALA A 109 19.68 2.00 7.61
N GLN A 110 19.11 3.21 7.78
CA GLN A 110 18.00 3.69 6.93
C GLN A 110 18.45 3.89 5.48
N LYS A 111 19.65 4.41 5.25
CA LYS A 111 20.24 4.57 3.91
C LYS A 111 20.50 3.22 3.23
N GLU A 112 20.98 2.23 3.98
CA GLU A 112 21.18 0.86 3.49
C GLU A 112 19.86 0.17 3.21
N MET A 113 18.83 0.36 4.03
CA MET A 113 17.47 -0.14 3.80
C MET A 113 16.89 0.43 2.50
N ALA A 114 17.02 1.73 2.27
CA ALA A 114 16.56 2.36 1.03
C ALA A 114 17.26 1.75 -0.20
N LEU A 115 18.58 1.58 -0.17
CA LEU A 115 19.35 0.96 -1.26
C LEU A 115 18.96 -0.50 -1.48
N THR A 116 18.69 -1.25 -0.42
CA THR A 116 18.24 -2.65 -0.49
C THR A 116 16.87 -2.73 -1.17
N ASN A 117 15.92 -1.85 -0.81
CA ASN A 117 14.61 -1.84 -1.43
C ASN A 117 14.65 -1.36 -2.89
N ILE A 118 15.50 -0.37 -3.23
CA ILE A 118 15.76 0.03 -4.63
C ILE A 118 16.27 -1.16 -5.45
N LYS A 119 17.22 -1.92 -4.90
CA LYS A 119 17.77 -3.13 -5.55
C LYS A 119 16.70 -4.21 -5.71
N ARG A 120 15.90 -4.44 -4.65
CA ARG A 120 14.80 -5.43 -4.64
C ARG A 120 13.76 -5.13 -5.71
N MET A 121 13.45 -3.86 -5.97
CA MET A 121 12.53 -3.42 -7.01
C MET A 121 13.15 -3.41 -8.42
N GLY A 122 14.42 -3.80 -8.59
CA GLY A 122 15.09 -3.85 -9.89
C GLY A 122 15.43 -2.47 -10.49
N ILE A 123 15.44 -1.41 -9.69
CA ILE A 123 15.62 -0.01 -10.15
C ILE A 123 16.94 0.63 -9.68
N LEU A 124 17.93 -0.18 -9.32
CA LEU A 124 19.20 0.32 -8.78
C LEU A 124 19.95 1.24 -9.75
N THR A 125 19.90 0.95 -11.05
CA THR A 125 20.52 1.78 -12.10
C THR A 125 19.87 3.16 -12.24
N LEU A 126 18.65 3.32 -11.75
CA LEU A 126 17.86 4.54 -11.82
C LEU A 126 17.96 5.40 -10.54
N LYS A 127 18.73 4.97 -9.53
CA LYS A 127 18.73 5.59 -8.19
C LYS A 127 18.98 7.10 -8.16
N ASN A 128 19.78 7.61 -9.11
CA ASN A 128 20.13 9.02 -9.21
C ASN A 128 19.32 9.77 -10.28
N ARG A 129 18.39 9.09 -11.00
CA ARG A 129 17.53 9.74 -11.98
C ARG A 129 16.41 10.50 -11.29
N CYS A 130 15.95 11.56 -11.94
CA CYS A 130 14.78 12.30 -11.49
C CYS A 130 13.51 11.44 -11.68
N TYR A 131 12.64 11.40 -10.68
CA TYR A 131 11.42 10.58 -10.67
C TYR A 131 10.48 10.87 -11.84
N ARG A 132 10.30 12.14 -12.20
CA ARG A 132 9.47 12.55 -13.34
C ARG A 132 9.95 12.05 -14.71
N GLU A 133 11.21 11.63 -14.82
CA GLU A 133 11.79 11.10 -16.07
C GLU A 133 11.55 9.60 -16.24
N LEU A 134 10.92 8.96 -15.26
CA LEU A 134 10.67 7.53 -15.24
C LEU A 134 9.37 7.16 -15.95
N SER A 135 9.31 5.94 -16.52
CA SER A 135 8.06 5.37 -17.00
C SER A 135 7.10 5.12 -15.82
N GLY A 136 5.79 5.00 -16.08
CA GLY A 136 4.78 4.73 -15.05
C GLY A 136 5.11 3.51 -14.20
N GLY A 137 5.49 2.40 -14.81
CA GLY A 137 5.91 1.19 -14.09
C GLY A 137 7.15 1.38 -13.24
N GLN A 138 8.15 2.15 -13.73
CA GLN A 138 9.33 2.50 -12.93
C GLN A 138 8.95 3.37 -11.74
N GLN A 139 8.04 4.34 -11.93
CA GLN A 139 7.53 5.17 -10.84
C GLN A 139 6.79 4.35 -9.79
N GLN A 140 5.97 3.38 -10.19
CA GLN A 140 5.30 2.47 -9.25
C GLN A 140 6.29 1.62 -8.44
N ARG A 141 7.34 1.11 -9.08
CA ARG A 141 8.43 0.39 -8.38
C ARG A 141 9.16 1.27 -7.37
N VAL A 142 9.34 2.56 -7.65
CA VAL A 142 9.90 3.53 -6.70
C VAL A 142 8.99 3.74 -5.50
N LEU A 143 7.68 3.91 -5.72
CA LEU A 143 6.70 4.09 -4.64
C LEU A 143 6.56 2.82 -3.79
N LEU A 144 6.63 1.64 -4.39
CA LEU A 144 6.64 0.38 -3.65
C LEU A 144 7.92 0.22 -2.82
N ALA A 145 9.09 0.57 -3.37
CA ALA A 145 10.35 0.62 -2.62
C ALA A 145 10.27 1.58 -1.42
N ARG A 146 9.64 2.74 -1.61
CA ARG A 146 9.37 3.71 -0.54
C ARG A 146 8.47 3.13 0.55
N ALA A 147 7.36 2.48 0.17
CA ALA A 147 6.45 1.84 1.11
C ALA A 147 7.15 0.76 1.94
N LEU A 148 8.04 -0.04 1.33
CA LEU A 148 8.86 -1.04 2.01
C LEU A 148 9.86 -0.44 3.02
N CYS A 149 10.25 0.81 2.87
CA CYS A 149 11.08 1.49 3.88
C CYS A 149 10.28 1.87 5.14
N ALA A 150 8.96 2.00 5.04
CA ALA A 150 8.09 2.34 6.16
C ALA A 150 7.68 1.12 6.98
N THR A 151 7.71 -0.10 6.40
CA THR A 151 7.24 -1.32 7.07
C THR A 151 8.06 -2.56 6.74
N GLN A 152 7.97 -3.54 7.65
CA GLN A 152 8.43 -4.92 7.41
C GLN A 152 7.29 -5.95 7.49
N LYS A 153 6.05 -5.53 7.79
CA LYS A 153 4.95 -6.44 8.09
C LYS A 153 3.72 -6.25 7.22
N LEU A 154 3.24 -5.01 7.08
CA LEU A 154 1.94 -4.71 6.45
C LEU A 154 2.09 -3.65 5.37
N LEU A 155 1.72 -4.02 4.13
CA LEU A 155 1.66 -3.12 2.97
C LEU A 155 0.21 -2.88 2.57
N LEU A 156 -0.16 -1.61 2.42
CA LEU A 156 -1.41 -1.18 1.83
C LEU A 156 -1.13 -0.60 0.44
N LEU A 157 -1.76 -1.16 -0.58
CA LEU A 157 -1.55 -0.80 -1.98
C LEU A 157 -2.88 -0.35 -2.60
N ASP A 158 -2.97 0.92 -2.98
CA ASP A 158 -4.17 1.50 -3.58
C ASP A 158 -4.00 1.57 -5.10
N GLU A 159 -4.62 0.63 -5.81
CA GLU A 159 -4.56 0.48 -7.27
C GLU A 159 -3.13 0.51 -7.85
N PRO A 160 -2.21 -0.37 -7.39
CA PRO A 160 -0.79 -0.29 -7.72
C PRO A 160 -0.47 -0.49 -9.20
N VAL A 161 -1.40 -1.00 -9.99
CA VAL A 161 -1.22 -1.30 -11.43
C VAL A 161 -2.05 -0.38 -12.33
N ALA A 162 -2.76 0.60 -11.77
CA ALA A 162 -3.63 1.47 -12.57
C ALA A 162 -2.85 2.25 -13.63
N GLY A 163 -3.31 2.16 -14.89
CA GLY A 163 -2.72 2.87 -16.02
C GLY A 163 -1.37 2.33 -16.50
N LEU A 164 -0.98 1.12 -16.09
CA LEU A 164 0.18 0.41 -16.62
C LEU A 164 -0.21 -0.42 -17.85
N ASP A 165 0.76 -0.68 -18.72
CA ASP A 165 0.56 -1.64 -19.80
C ASP A 165 0.48 -3.10 -19.27
N PRO A 166 -0.10 -4.03 -20.05
CA PRO A 166 -0.35 -5.40 -19.58
C PRO A 166 0.90 -6.14 -19.09
N GLN A 167 2.04 -5.97 -19.78
CA GLN A 167 3.27 -6.65 -19.39
C GLN A 167 3.79 -6.13 -18.03
N VAL A 168 3.83 -4.81 -17.86
CA VAL A 168 4.28 -4.18 -16.61
C VAL A 168 3.30 -4.48 -15.47
N THR A 169 2.01 -4.61 -15.78
CA THR A 169 0.98 -5.04 -14.82
C THR A 169 1.29 -6.44 -14.26
N GLU A 170 1.57 -7.40 -15.12
CA GLU A 170 1.93 -8.77 -14.72
C GLU A 170 3.21 -8.77 -13.86
N GLU A 171 4.26 -8.11 -14.33
CA GLU A 171 5.52 -7.97 -13.57
C GLU A 171 5.31 -7.34 -12.18
N MET A 172 4.36 -6.40 -12.05
CA MET A 172 4.04 -5.78 -10.77
C MET A 172 3.30 -6.73 -9.83
N TYR A 173 2.34 -7.52 -10.35
CA TYR A 173 1.65 -8.55 -9.54
C TYR A 173 2.63 -9.62 -9.05
N GLU A 174 3.53 -10.12 -9.92
CA GLU A 174 4.58 -11.07 -9.54
C GLU A 174 5.48 -10.50 -8.44
N LEU A 175 5.87 -9.23 -8.55
CA LEU A 175 6.68 -8.55 -7.56
C LEU A 175 5.97 -8.44 -6.20
N ILE A 176 4.67 -8.12 -6.19
CA ILE A 176 3.87 -8.04 -4.98
C ILE A 176 3.66 -9.44 -4.38
N GLU A 177 3.44 -10.47 -5.20
CA GLU A 177 3.36 -11.86 -4.75
C GLU A 177 4.66 -12.32 -4.09
N ASP A 178 5.81 -11.98 -4.67
CA ASP A 178 7.12 -12.29 -4.09
C ASP A 178 7.31 -11.63 -2.72
N LEU A 179 6.83 -10.40 -2.54
CA LEU A 179 6.82 -9.74 -1.24
C LEU A 179 5.94 -10.50 -0.24
N ASN A 180 4.77 -10.96 -0.65
CA ASN A 180 3.88 -11.75 0.20
C ASN A 180 4.52 -13.09 0.59
N LYS A 181 5.11 -13.84 -0.35
CA LYS A 181 5.86 -15.09 -0.10
C LYS A 181 7.04 -14.89 0.87
N GLN A 182 7.60 -13.69 0.93
CA GLN A 182 8.66 -13.32 1.89
C GLN A 182 8.13 -12.90 3.26
N GLY A 183 6.82 -13.02 3.51
CA GLY A 183 6.18 -12.81 4.81
C GLY A 183 5.54 -11.44 5.02
N HIS A 184 5.47 -10.59 3.99
CA HIS A 184 4.67 -9.36 4.09
C HIS A 184 3.18 -9.69 3.98
N THR A 185 2.37 -9.11 4.85
CA THR A 185 0.91 -9.09 4.69
C THR A 185 0.55 -7.96 3.73
N ILE A 186 -0.28 -8.27 2.73
CA ILE A 186 -0.68 -7.31 1.69
C ILE A 186 -2.17 -7.00 1.83
N ILE A 187 -2.52 -5.73 1.84
CA ILE A 187 -3.89 -5.26 1.61
C ILE A 187 -3.87 -4.46 0.32
N MET A 188 -4.62 -4.88 -0.68
CA MET A 188 -4.62 -4.23 -2.00
C MET A 188 -6.03 -3.86 -2.42
N ILE A 189 -6.22 -2.63 -2.89
CA ILE A 189 -7.40 -2.26 -3.68
C ILE A 189 -7.08 -2.55 -5.16
N SER A 190 -7.99 -3.24 -5.83
CA SER A 190 -7.92 -3.45 -7.27
C SER A 190 -9.32 -3.59 -7.88
N HIS A 191 -9.45 -3.15 -9.12
CA HIS A 191 -10.63 -3.44 -9.95
C HIS A 191 -10.36 -4.56 -10.98
N ASP A 192 -9.14 -5.08 -11.02
CA ASP A 192 -8.70 -6.18 -11.89
C ASP A 192 -9.03 -7.54 -11.25
N ILE A 193 -10.28 -7.98 -11.42
CA ILE A 193 -10.79 -9.19 -10.77
C ILE A 193 -10.05 -10.46 -11.24
N GLU A 194 -9.58 -10.51 -12.48
CA GLU A 194 -8.88 -11.69 -13.01
C GLU A 194 -7.54 -11.92 -12.30
N ASN A 195 -6.71 -10.89 -12.24
CA ASN A 195 -5.44 -10.97 -11.53
C ASN A 195 -5.65 -11.11 -10.00
N VAL A 196 -6.64 -10.42 -9.42
CA VAL A 196 -6.97 -10.60 -8.00
C VAL A 196 -7.29 -12.07 -7.68
N LYS A 197 -8.09 -12.77 -8.49
CA LYS A 197 -8.40 -14.18 -8.28
C LYS A 197 -7.17 -15.09 -8.37
N ARG A 198 -6.16 -14.71 -9.13
CA ARG A 198 -4.93 -15.48 -9.31
C ARG A 198 -3.97 -15.35 -8.12
N TYR A 199 -3.87 -14.16 -7.53
CA TYR A 199 -2.84 -13.84 -6.55
C TYR A 199 -3.37 -13.71 -5.12
N ALA A 200 -4.62 -13.29 -4.92
CA ALA A 200 -5.16 -13.05 -3.58
C ALA A 200 -5.43 -14.36 -2.81
N THR A 201 -5.08 -14.37 -1.53
CA THR A 201 -5.49 -15.45 -0.61
C THR A 201 -6.89 -15.21 -0.06
N LYS A 202 -7.32 -13.95 0.04
CA LYS A 202 -8.66 -13.53 0.48
C LYS A 202 -9.16 -12.36 -0.35
N ILE A 203 -10.45 -12.37 -0.70
CA ILE A 203 -11.09 -11.29 -1.46
C ILE A 203 -12.27 -10.77 -0.65
N PHE A 204 -12.34 -9.46 -0.49
CA PHE A 204 -13.44 -8.73 0.12
C PHE A 204 -14.11 -7.86 -0.95
N ASN A 205 -15.34 -8.21 -1.33
CA ASN A 205 -16.11 -7.45 -2.30
C ASN A 205 -16.98 -6.44 -1.57
N VAL A 206 -16.67 -5.15 -1.71
CA VAL A 206 -17.44 -4.09 -1.03
C VAL A 206 -18.86 -3.94 -1.57
N THR A 207 -19.17 -4.42 -2.78
CA THR A 207 -20.54 -4.38 -3.34
C THR A 207 -21.46 -5.43 -2.73
N GLU A 208 -20.95 -6.42 -2.02
CA GLU A 208 -21.77 -7.44 -1.34
C GLU A 208 -22.18 -7.02 0.09
N VAL A 209 -21.71 -5.86 0.55
CA VAL A 209 -21.88 -5.38 1.94
C VAL A 209 -22.84 -4.15 1.99
N VAL A 210 -23.30 -3.69 0.82
CA VAL A 210 -24.24 -2.55 0.67
C VAL A 210 -25.68 -3.04 0.72
#